data_ffb933386558bc58492b6fcbaf46f211
#
_entry.id   ffb933386558bc58492b6fcbaf46f211
#
_cell.length_a   1.000
_cell.length_b   1.000
_cell.length_c   1.000
_cell.angle_alpha   90.00
_cell.angle_beta   90.00
_cell.angle_gamma   90.00
#
_symmetry.space_group_name_H-M   'P 1'
#
loop_
_entity.id
_entity.type
_entity.pdbx_description
1 polymer ?
#
loop_
_entity_poly.entity_id
_entity_poly.type
_entity_poly.pdbx_seq_one_letter_code
_entity_poly.pdbx_strand_id
1 'polypeptide(L)'
;MRRSAFTALLRREIRMMNREPAYLLNGPFTMLLLPLIYGMMYLSGSLRLPPETAELMQGNAGIVIAGAVGAFIGSTSGVAATAVSRDAKNLRLIKSLPLPMKRFMQAKLAHAMLFAGTGACIGVGGSAFLFSLTPLHAAGSLMIALSLALFCNLLALMLDTVHPKLHWDTPTAAVKHNLNTVIMFF
;
A
#
# COMPACT_ATOMS: atom_id res chain seq x y z
N MET A 1 7.91 -29.66 -11.41
CA MET A 1 6.71 -29.07 -10.74
C MET A 1 6.15 -27.94 -11.60
N ARG A 2 4.93 -28.04 -12.11
CA ARG A 2 4.24 -26.95 -12.81
C ARG A 2 3.85 -25.87 -11.78
N ARG A 3 4.46 -24.70 -11.85
CA ARG A 3 4.08 -23.55 -11.01
C ARG A 3 2.70 -23.07 -11.41
N SER A 4 1.86 -22.66 -10.43
CA SER A 4 0.55 -22.08 -10.76
C SER A 4 0.74 -20.77 -11.53
N ALA A 5 -0.17 -20.47 -12.44
CA ALA A 5 -0.14 -19.20 -13.20
C ALA A 5 -0.10 -17.98 -12.27
N PHE A 6 -0.82 -18.04 -11.14
CA PHE A 6 -0.82 -16.99 -10.12
C PHE A 6 0.58 -16.75 -9.54
N THR A 7 1.29 -17.81 -9.13
CA THR A 7 2.63 -17.68 -8.53
C THR A 7 3.65 -17.13 -9.55
N ALA A 8 3.52 -17.53 -10.81
CA ALA A 8 4.38 -17.01 -11.87
C ALA A 8 4.15 -15.51 -12.12
N LEU A 9 2.89 -15.08 -12.14
CA LEU A 9 2.50 -13.69 -12.31
C LEU A 9 2.91 -12.83 -11.10
N LEU A 10 2.68 -13.29 -9.88
CA LEU A 10 3.10 -12.58 -8.67
C LEU A 10 4.63 -12.40 -8.63
N ARG A 11 5.39 -13.45 -8.96
CA ARG A 11 6.86 -13.35 -9.05
C ARG A 11 7.30 -12.34 -10.13
N ARG A 12 6.56 -12.26 -11.24
CA ARG A 12 6.81 -11.27 -12.29
C ARG A 12 6.63 -9.84 -11.74
N GLU A 13 5.53 -9.57 -11.02
CA GLU A 13 5.27 -8.26 -10.41
C GLU A 13 6.40 -7.85 -9.45
N ILE A 14 6.80 -8.76 -8.55
CA ILE A 14 7.90 -8.52 -7.61
C ILE A 14 9.22 -8.25 -8.35
N ARG A 15 9.53 -9.02 -9.38
CA ARG A 15 10.76 -8.80 -10.16
C ARG A 15 10.74 -7.49 -10.93
N MET A 16 9.60 -7.11 -11.50
CA MET A 16 9.44 -5.85 -12.21
C MET A 16 9.68 -4.67 -11.27
N MET A 17 9.09 -4.71 -10.06
CA MET A 17 9.30 -3.69 -9.04
C MET A 17 10.77 -3.57 -8.64
N ASN A 18 11.44 -4.70 -8.40
CA ASN A 18 12.84 -4.70 -7.94
C ASN A 18 13.87 -4.32 -9.05
N ARG A 19 13.49 -4.46 -10.32
CA ARG A 19 14.37 -4.08 -11.44
C ARG A 19 14.32 -2.60 -11.79
N GLU A 20 13.26 -1.93 -11.40
CA GLU A 20 13.03 -0.52 -11.69
C GLU A 20 13.01 0.28 -10.39
N PRO A 21 14.16 0.84 -9.96
CA PRO A 21 14.22 1.60 -8.69
C PRO A 21 13.21 2.73 -8.62
N ALA A 22 12.85 3.32 -9.77
CA ALA A 22 11.83 4.36 -9.85
C ALA A 22 10.46 3.90 -9.31
N TYR A 23 10.10 2.63 -9.48
CA TYR A 23 8.85 2.08 -8.96
C TYR A 23 8.88 1.93 -7.44
N LEU A 24 10.02 1.52 -6.88
CA LEU A 24 10.19 1.42 -5.42
C LEU A 24 10.21 2.80 -4.75
N LEU A 25 10.99 3.73 -5.31
CA LEU A 25 11.18 5.07 -4.72
C LEU A 25 9.92 5.94 -4.77
N ASN A 26 9.14 5.85 -5.85
CA ASN A 26 7.93 6.66 -6.02
C ASN A 26 6.63 5.91 -5.64
N GLY A 27 6.74 4.75 -5.06
CA GLY A 27 5.64 3.92 -4.59
C GLY A 27 5.90 3.48 -3.14
N PRO A 28 6.31 2.22 -2.91
CA PRO A 28 6.45 1.68 -1.55
C PRO A 28 7.32 2.48 -0.60
N PHE A 29 8.36 3.14 -1.10
CA PHE A 29 9.26 3.91 -0.24
C PHE A 29 8.57 5.13 0.38
N THR A 30 7.54 5.69 -0.28
CA THR A 30 6.78 6.84 0.26
C THR A 30 6.04 6.48 1.55
N MET A 31 5.63 5.24 1.74
CA MET A 31 4.95 4.80 2.96
C MET A 31 5.86 4.85 4.21
N LEU A 32 7.17 4.90 4.03
CA LEU A 32 8.14 4.99 5.14
C LEU A 32 8.37 6.43 5.59
N LEU A 33 8.08 7.42 4.74
CA LEU A 33 8.38 8.83 5.04
C LEU A 33 7.64 9.34 6.27
N LEU A 34 6.34 9.09 6.38
CA LEU A 34 5.54 9.55 7.53
C LEU A 34 5.99 8.88 8.84
N PRO A 35 6.09 7.54 8.95
CA PRO A 35 6.63 6.88 10.14
C PRO A 35 8.02 7.38 10.51
N LEU A 36 8.88 7.64 9.53
CA LEU A 36 10.22 8.15 9.78
C LEU A 36 10.19 9.57 10.38
N ILE A 37 9.39 10.46 9.80
CA ILE A 37 9.23 11.85 10.28
C ILE A 37 8.67 11.84 11.72
N TYR A 38 7.59 11.10 11.97
CA TYR A 38 6.99 11.01 13.29
C TYR A 38 7.93 10.35 14.31
N GLY A 39 8.67 9.32 13.91
CA GLY A 39 9.68 8.70 14.75
C GLY A 39 10.80 9.67 15.14
N MET A 40 11.28 10.48 14.19
CA MET A 40 12.28 11.53 14.47
C MET A 40 11.72 12.62 15.40
N MET A 41 10.49 13.04 15.21
CA MET A 41 9.83 14.03 16.09
C MET A 41 9.65 13.47 17.51
N TYR A 42 9.34 12.19 17.65
CA TYR A 42 9.26 11.52 18.95
C TYR A 42 10.62 11.47 19.65
N LEU A 43 11.66 11.03 18.94
CA LEU A 43 13.03 10.92 19.49
C LEU A 43 13.62 12.28 19.85
N SER A 44 13.28 13.34 19.12
CA SER A 44 13.72 14.70 19.42
C SER A 44 12.93 15.38 20.56
N GLY A 45 11.88 14.73 21.08
CA GLY A 45 10.97 15.33 22.06
C GLY A 45 10.08 16.43 21.51
N SER A 46 10.08 16.63 20.18
CA SER A 46 9.25 17.65 19.51
C SER A 46 7.79 17.21 19.37
N LEU A 47 7.53 15.93 19.40
CA LEU A 47 6.16 15.38 19.35
C LEU A 47 5.54 15.45 20.75
N ARG A 48 4.76 16.51 21.00
CA ARG A 48 3.98 16.67 22.23
C ARG A 48 2.53 16.33 21.93
N LEU A 49 2.09 15.17 22.41
CA LEU A 49 0.68 14.78 22.30
C LEU A 49 -0.07 15.23 23.56
N PRO A 50 -1.29 15.80 23.41
CA PRO A 50 -2.13 16.11 24.56
C PRO A 50 -2.42 14.87 25.40
N PRO A 51 -2.48 14.97 26.74
CA PRO A 51 -2.79 13.81 27.61
C PRO A 51 -4.08 13.09 27.21
N GLU A 52 -5.09 13.84 26.82
CA GLU A 52 -6.39 13.34 26.35
C GLU A 52 -6.26 12.40 25.15
N THR A 53 -5.23 12.61 24.30
CA THR A 53 -4.96 11.73 23.16
C THR A 53 -4.56 10.34 23.61
N ALA A 54 -3.76 10.23 24.68
CA ALA A 54 -3.35 8.95 25.23
C ALA A 54 -4.53 8.17 25.81
N GLU A 55 -5.41 8.85 26.55
CA GLU A 55 -6.64 8.24 27.08
C GLU A 55 -7.59 7.77 25.99
N LEU A 56 -7.79 8.59 24.95
CA LEU A 56 -8.60 8.24 23.79
C LEU A 56 -8.04 7.00 23.08
N MET A 57 -6.71 6.92 22.92
CA MET A 57 -6.05 5.81 22.24
C MET A 57 -6.07 4.51 23.04
N GLN A 58 -6.14 4.56 24.37
CA GLN A 58 -6.28 3.38 25.22
C GLN A 58 -7.73 2.84 25.27
N GLY A 59 -8.71 3.64 24.86
CA GLY A 59 -10.09 3.24 24.74
C GLY A 59 -10.41 2.51 23.43
N ASN A 60 -11.68 2.12 23.26
CA ASN A 60 -12.15 1.44 22.04
C ASN A 60 -11.97 2.30 20.78
N ALA A 61 -12.00 3.61 20.88
CA ALA A 61 -11.72 4.52 19.77
C ALA A 61 -10.29 4.37 19.25
N GLY A 62 -9.34 4.05 20.11
CA GLY A 62 -7.95 3.82 19.75
C GLY A 62 -7.77 2.66 18.78
N ILE A 63 -8.61 1.62 18.87
CA ILE A 63 -8.58 0.49 17.90
C ILE A 63 -8.87 1.00 16.48
N VAL A 64 -9.89 1.85 16.34
CA VAL A 64 -10.31 2.40 15.05
C VAL A 64 -9.27 3.39 14.53
N ILE A 65 -8.78 4.29 15.38
CA ILE A 65 -7.80 5.32 15.01
C ILE A 65 -6.48 4.67 14.58
N ALA A 66 -5.94 3.76 15.38
CA ALA A 66 -4.70 3.05 15.04
C ALA A 66 -4.87 2.19 13.77
N GLY A 67 -6.05 1.57 13.59
CA GLY A 67 -6.42 0.85 12.38
C GLY A 67 -6.45 1.76 11.15
N ALA A 68 -7.06 2.95 11.28
CA ALA A 68 -7.09 3.94 10.20
C ALA A 68 -5.69 4.47 9.85
N VAL A 69 -4.84 4.74 10.84
CA VAL A 69 -3.43 5.13 10.64
C VAL A 69 -2.67 4.03 9.88
N GLY A 70 -2.83 2.77 10.29
CA GLY A 70 -2.22 1.63 9.62
C GLY A 70 -2.69 1.49 8.17
N ALA A 71 -4.00 1.61 7.92
CA ALA A 71 -4.57 1.57 6.58
C ALA A 71 -4.05 2.71 5.70
N PHE A 72 -3.99 3.93 6.25
CA PHE A 72 -3.48 5.10 5.55
C PHE A 72 -2.03 4.89 5.11
N ILE A 73 -1.13 4.52 6.05
CA ILE A 73 0.28 4.26 5.73
C ILE A 73 0.41 3.14 4.69
N GLY A 74 -0.34 2.04 4.83
CA GLY A 74 -0.34 0.94 3.87
C GLY A 74 -0.80 1.36 2.48
N SER A 75 -1.80 2.24 2.40
CA SER A 75 -2.36 2.71 1.12
C SER A 75 -1.44 3.70 0.41
N THR A 76 -0.57 4.44 1.11
CA THR A 76 0.36 5.41 0.51
C THR A 76 1.37 4.78 -0.45
N SER A 77 1.51 3.45 -0.48
CA SER A 77 2.39 2.77 -1.43
C SER A 77 2.03 3.01 -2.91
N GLY A 78 0.77 3.32 -3.22
CA GLY A 78 0.29 3.57 -4.59
C GLY A 78 0.46 2.40 -5.58
N VAL A 79 0.85 1.22 -5.10
CA VAL A 79 1.19 0.07 -5.94
C VAL A 79 -0.01 -0.42 -6.75
N ALA A 80 -1.21 -0.43 -6.15
CA ALA A 80 -2.45 -0.82 -6.82
C ALA A 80 -2.90 0.22 -7.85
N ALA A 81 -2.79 1.51 -7.51
CA ALA A 81 -3.22 2.63 -8.35
C ALA A 81 -2.42 2.78 -9.67
N THR A 82 -1.32 2.07 -9.78
CA THR A 82 -0.43 2.10 -10.97
C THR A 82 -0.17 0.72 -11.55
N ALA A 83 -0.87 -0.29 -11.06
CA ALA A 83 -0.55 -1.70 -11.34
C ALA A 83 -0.68 -2.07 -12.82
N VAL A 84 -1.73 -1.60 -13.51
CA VAL A 84 -1.96 -1.81 -14.95
C VAL A 84 -1.14 -0.82 -15.77
N SER A 85 -1.09 0.44 -15.34
CA SER A 85 -0.33 1.51 -15.99
C SER A 85 1.16 1.17 -16.14
N ARG A 86 1.77 0.50 -15.15
CA ARG A 86 3.17 0.04 -15.25
C ARG A 86 3.39 -0.99 -16.36
N ASP A 87 2.37 -1.75 -16.70
CA ASP A 87 2.42 -2.75 -17.76
C ASP A 87 2.09 -2.21 -19.16
N ALA A 88 1.83 -0.91 -19.31
CA ALA A 88 1.35 -0.29 -20.56
C ALA A 88 2.11 -0.77 -21.82
N LYS A 89 3.46 -0.76 -21.77
CA LYS A 89 4.32 -1.19 -22.89
C LYS A 89 4.18 -2.68 -23.24
N ASN A 90 3.80 -3.51 -22.27
CA ASN A 90 3.68 -4.96 -22.41
C ASN A 90 2.23 -5.46 -22.46
N LEU A 91 1.24 -4.54 -22.35
CA LEU A 91 -0.16 -4.91 -22.18
C LEU A 91 -0.71 -5.71 -23.37
N ARG A 92 -0.28 -5.39 -24.60
CA ARG A 92 -0.65 -6.15 -25.82
C ARG A 92 -0.15 -7.60 -25.75
N LEU A 93 1.11 -7.78 -25.36
CA LEU A 93 1.70 -9.11 -25.17
C LEU A 93 0.98 -9.89 -24.07
N ILE A 94 0.68 -9.24 -22.95
CA ILE A 94 -0.03 -9.89 -21.83
C ILE A 94 -1.41 -10.37 -22.28
N LYS A 95 -2.14 -9.55 -23.06
CA LYS A 95 -3.47 -9.90 -23.59
C LYS A 95 -3.43 -11.04 -24.62
N SER A 96 -2.32 -11.24 -25.33
CA SER A 96 -2.16 -12.35 -26.28
C SER A 96 -1.80 -13.69 -25.61
N LEU A 97 -1.40 -13.68 -24.34
CA LEU A 97 -1.11 -14.90 -23.60
C LEU A 97 -2.39 -15.62 -23.19
N PRO A 98 -2.43 -16.97 -23.22
CA PRO A 98 -3.59 -17.75 -22.78
C PRO A 98 -3.66 -17.81 -21.25
N LEU A 99 -3.74 -16.63 -20.61
CA LEU A 99 -3.80 -16.48 -19.15
C LEU A 99 -5.17 -15.94 -18.73
N PRO A 100 -5.81 -16.55 -17.71
CA PRO A 100 -7.05 -16.01 -17.17
C PRO A 100 -6.83 -14.60 -16.60
N MET A 101 -7.53 -13.59 -17.13
CA MET A 101 -7.42 -12.20 -16.67
C MET A 101 -7.63 -12.07 -15.15
N LYS A 102 -8.53 -12.89 -14.58
CA LYS A 102 -8.74 -12.99 -13.13
C LYS A 102 -7.44 -13.27 -12.37
N ARG A 103 -6.61 -14.21 -12.85
CA ARG A 103 -5.32 -14.54 -12.20
C ARG A 103 -4.30 -13.41 -12.31
N PHE A 104 -4.32 -12.70 -13.43
CA PHE A 104 -3.49 -11.52 -13.62
C PHE A 104 -3.84 -10.42 -12.61
N MET A 105 -5.14 -10.09 -12.47
CA MET A 105 -5.59 -9.09 -11.50
C MET A 105 -5.36 -9.52 -10.05
N GLN A 106 -5.59 -10.78 -9.73
CA GLN A 106 -5.29 -11.33 -8.40
C GLN A 106 -3.82 -11.21 -8.04
N ALA A 107 -2.90 -11.44 -8.97
CA ALA A 107 -1.47 -11.29 -8.72
C ALA A 107 -1.08 -9.82 -8.46
N LYS A 108 -1.68 -8.87 -9.18
CA LYS A 108 -1.48 -7.43 -8.96
C LYS A 108 -1.99 -6.98 -7.60
N LEU A 109 -3.20 -7.41 -7.25
CA LEU A 109 -3.77 -7.14 -5.92
C LEU A 109 -2.91 -7.74 -4.80
N ALA A 110 -2.51 -9.01 -4.93
CA ALA A 110 -1.66 -9.66 -3.94
C ALA A 110 -0.32 -8.94 -3.78
N HIS A 111 0.29 -8.49 -4.89
CA HIS A 111 1.51 -7.70 -4.85
C HIS A 111 1.33 -6.36 -4.12
N ALA A 112 0.24 -5.64 -4.39
CA ALA A 112 -0.09 -4.40 -3.68
C ALA A 112 -0.34 -4.64 -2.18
N MET A 113 -1.04 -5.73 -1.84
CA MET A 113 -1.31 -6.11 -0.45
C MET A 113 -0.07 -6.51 0.35
N LEU A 114 1.01 -6.97 -0.28
CA LEU A 114 2.29 -7.17 0.43
C LEU A 114 2.82 -5.86 0.99
N PHE A 115 2.81 -4.78 0.20
CA PHE A 115 3.24 -3.46 0.66
C PHE A 115 2.23 -2.83 1.62
N ALA A 116 0.94 -2.92 1.30
CA ALA A 116 -0.11 -2.41 2.18
C ALA A 116 -0.10 -3.07 3.56
N GLY A 117 0.10 -4.39 3.60
CA GLY A 117 0.24 -5.14 4.85
C GLY A 117 1.47 -4.70 5.66
N THR A 118 2.61 -4.51 5.00
CA THR A 118 3.82 -3.98 5.64
C THR A 118 3.57 -2.60 6.24
N GLY A 119 2.95 -1.68 5.47
CA GLY A 119 2.60 -0.35 5.94
C GLY A 119 1.58 -0.36 7.08
N ALA A 120 0.59 -1.26 7.01
CA ALA A 120 -0.37 -1.48 8.10
C ALA A 120 0.32 -1.93 9.40
N CYS A 121 1.25 -2.87 9.30
CA CYS A 121 2.05 -3.31 10.46
C CYS A 121 2.91 -2.19 11.04
N ILE A 122 3.53 -1.36 10.20
CA ILE A 122 4.32 -0.21 10.63
C ILE A 122 3.42 0.82 11.34
N GLY A 123 2.26 1.15 10.76
CA GLY A 123 1.36 2.15 11.31
C GLY A 123 0.71 1.72 12.62
N VAL A 124 0.20 0.49 12.68
CA VAL A 124 -0.37 -0.07 13.91
C VAL A 124 0.72 -0.30 14.97
N GLY A 125 1.88 -0.83 14.57
CA GLY A 125 2.99 -1.05 15.48
C GLY A 125 3.53 0.25 16.08
N GLY A 126 3.66 1.30 15.26
CA GLY A 126 4.02 2.64 15.72
C GLY A 126 2.98 3.23 16.69
N SER A 127 1.70 3.10 16.39
CA SER A 127 0.62 3.52 17.29
C SER A 127 0.64 2.72 18.60
N ALA A 128 0.84 1.41 18.53
CA ALA A 128 0.93 0.56 19.71
C ALA A 128 2.11 0.94 20.61
N PHE A 129 3.26 1.26 20.01
CA PHE A 129 4.44 1.72 20.75
C PHE A 129 4.22 3.09 21.40
N LEU A 130 3.70 4.07 20.64
CA LEU A 130 3.52 5.44 21.13
C LEU A 130 2.47 5.55 22.25
N PHE A 131 1.39 4.78 22.15
CA PHE A 131 0.24 4.87 23.06
C PHE A 131 0.10 3.68 24.01
N SER A 132 1.10 2.78 24.03
CA SER A 132 1.10 1.59 24.89
C SER A 132 -0.19 0.75 24.75
N LEU A 133 -0.63 0.52 23.50
CA LEU A 133 -1.85 -0.24 23.24
C LEU A 133 -1.69 -1.68 23.72
N THR A 134 -2.80 -2.23 24.26
CA THR A 134 -2.80 -3.66 24.62
C THR A 134 -2.65 -4.54 23.36
N PRO A 135 -2.11 -5.76 23.49
CA PRO A 135 -2.00 -6.68 22.35
C PRO A 135 -3.34 -6.94 21.66
N LEU A 136 -4.44 -6.96 22.43
CA LEU A 136 -5.78 -7.15 21.87
C LEU A 136 -6.22 -5.95 21.03
N HIS A 137 -5.97 -4.71 21.51
CA HIS A 137 -6.25 -3.50 20.75
C HIS A 137 -5.41 -3.42 19.49
N ALA A 138 -4.11 -3.76 19.56
CA ALA A 138 -3.22 -3.79 18.41
C ALA A 138 -3.68 -4.82 17.36
N ALA A 139 -4.11 -6.01 17.78
CA ALA A 139 -4.66 -7.03 16.88
C ALA A 139 -5.95 -6.56 16.21
N GLY A 140 -6.88 -5.97 16.95
CA GLY A 140 -8.10 -5.38 16.41
C GLY A 140 -7.82 -4.26 15.42
N SER A 141 -6.87 -3.37 15.74
CA SER A 141 -6.42 -2.30 14.86
C SER A 141 -5.82 -2.86 13.55
N LEU A 142 -5.03 -3.93 13.64
CA LEU A 142 -4.42 -4.56 12.46
C LEU A 142 -5.49 -5.17 11.55
N MET A 143 -6.52 -5.79 12.11
CA MET A 143 -7.65 -6.32 11.32
C MET A 143 -8.38 -5.19 10.58
N ILE A 144 -8.66 -4.08 11.25
CA ILE A 144 -9.26 -2.89 10.62
C ILE A 144 -8.34 -2.35 9.52
N ALA A 145 -7.04 -2.18 9.83
CA ALA A 145 -6.05 -1.67 8.88
C ALA A 145 -5.99 -2.52 7.59
N LEU A 146 -5.92 -3.85 7.73
CA LEU A 146 -5.85 -4.76 6.59
C LEU A 146 -7.14 -4.77 5.78
N SER A 147 -8.30 -4.68 6.44
CA SER A 147 -9.60 -4.64 5.77
C SER A 147 -9.78 -3.36 4.95
N LEU A 148 -9.47 -2.20 5.54
CA LEU A 148 -9.51 -0.91 4.86
C LEU A 148 -8.45 -0.84 3.74
N ALA A 149 -7.24 -1.33 3.98
CA ALA A 149 -6.20 -1.38 2.97
C ALA A 149 -6.61 -2.26 1.78
N LEU A 150 -7.26 -3.41 2.03
CA LEU A 150 -7.79 -4.25 0.97
C LEU A 150 -8.85 -3.51 0.15
N PHE A 151 -9.79 -2.83 0.80
CA PHE A 151 -10.82 -2.04 0.15
C PHE A 151 -10.21 -0.93 -0.73
N CYS A 152 -9.29 -0.13 -0.17
CA CYS A 152 -8.60 0.93 -0.91
C CYS A 152 -7.80 0.38 -2.10
N ASN A 153 -7.07 -0.72 -1.93
CA ASN A 153 -6.29 -1.31 -3.03
C ASN A 153 -7.19 -1.92 -4.12
N LEU A 154 -8.36 -2.46 -3.79
CA LEU A 154 -9.35 -2.90 -4.77
C LEU A 154 -9.89 -1.73 -5.60
N LEU A 155 -10.27 -0.63 -4.95
CA LEU A 155 -10.71 0.59 -5.63
C LEU A 155 -9.61 1.16 -6.52
N ALA A 156 -8.37 1.26 -5.99
CA ALA A 156 -7.22 1.74 -6.73
C ALA A 156 -6.94 0.90 -7.98
N LEU A 157 -6.96 -0.43 -7.85
CA LEU A 157 -6.77 -1.35 -8.96
C LEU A 157 -7.90 -1.24 -9.98
N MET A 158 -9.15 -1.06 -9.53
CA MET A 158 -10.29 -0.83 -10.40
C MET A 158 -10.13 0.47 -11.20
N LEU A 159 -9.76 1.57 -10.55
CA LEU A 159 -9.51 2.85 -11.22
C LEU A 159 -8.40 2.72 -12.27
N ASP A 160 -7.28 2.08 -11.94
CA ASP A 160 -6.17 1.89 -12.88
C ASP A 160 -6.50 0.89 -14.00
N THR A 161 -7.51 0.05 -13.82
CA THR A 161 -8.02 -0.83 -14.87
C THR A 161 -8.93 -0.10 -15.86
N VAL A 162 -9.75 0.84 -15.35
CA VAL A 162 -10.69 1.63 -16.16
C VAL A 162 -9.98 2.79 -16.86
N HIS A 163 -9.06 3.45 -16.16
CA HIS A 163 -8.31 4.60 -16.66
C HIS A 163 -6.79 4.39 -16.59
N PRO A 164 -6.25 3.38 -17.30
CA PRO A 164 -4.81 3.12 -17.27
C PRO A 164 -4.04 4.20 -18.01
N LYS A 165 -2.92 4.65 -17.43
CA LYS A 165 -1.98 5.52 -18.13
C LYS A 165 -1.12 4.69 -19.09
N LEU A 166 -1.50 4.66 -20.36
CA LEU A 166 -0.87 3.79 -21.37
C LEU A 166 0.35 4.42 -22.05
N HIS A 167 0.49 5.75 -22.01
CA HIS A 167 1.57 6.48 -22.64
C HIS A 167 2.45 7.14 -21.59
N TRP A 168 3.68 6.70 -21.49
CA TRP A 168 4.71 7.28 -20.64
C TRP A 168 6.10 6.95 -21.17
N ASP A 169 7.02 7.92 -21.08
CA ASP A 169 8.39 7.78 -21.59
C ASP A 169 9.30 7.15 -20.54
N THR A 170 9.14 7.54 -19.29
CA THR A 170 9.97 7.06 -18.18
C THR A 170 9.15 6.27 -17.16
N PRO A 171 9.75 5.26 -16.48
CA PRO A 171 9.10 4.52 -15.40
C PRO A 171 8.55 5.43 -14.29
N THR A 172 9.25 6.51 -13.98
CA THR A 172 8.80 7.52 -13.00
C THR A 172 7.47 8.16 -13.40
N ALA A 173 7.29 8.46 -14.70
CA ALA A 173 6.06 9.06 -15.19
C ALA A 173 4.84 8.12 -15.11
N ALA A 174 5.08 6.80 -15.13
CA ALA A 174 4.02 5.81 -14.95
C ALA A 174 3.43 5.81 -13.53
N VAL A 175 4.23 6.23 -12.53
CA VAL A 175 3.85 6.19 -11.10
C VAL A 175 3.57 7.60 -10.58
N LYS A 176 4.54 8.51 -10.64
CA LYS A 176 4.47 9.83 -10.00
C LYS A 176 3.45 10.77 -10.64
N HIS A 177 3.30 10.71 -11.96
CA HIS A 177 2.37 11.55 -12.72
C HIS A 177 1.13 10.78 -13.17
N ASN A 178 0.67 9.84 -12.36
CA ASN A 178 -0.54 9.06 -12.62
C ASN A 178 -1.71 9.67 -11.87
N LEU A 179 -2.76 10.07 -12.60
CA LEU A 179 -3.96 10.67 -12.03
C LEU A 179 -4.65 9.74 -11.02
N ASN A 180 -4.62 8.43 -11.26
CA ASN A 180 -5.21 7.44 -10.36
C ASN A 180 -4.54 7.47 -8.97
N THR A 181 -3.24 7.74 -8.91
CA THR A 181 -2.54 7.91 -7.63
C THR A 181 -3.03 9.15 -6.89
N VAL A 182 -3.22 10.26 -7.61
CA VAL A 182 -3.74 11.51 -7.02
C VAL A 182 -5.16 11.30 -6.48
N ILE A 183 -6.06 10.72 -7.28
CA ILE A 183 -7.47 10.47 -6.87
C ILE A 183 -7.55 9.59 -5.62
N MET A 184 -6.62 8.67 -5.44
CA MET A 184 -6.61 7.78 -4.27
C MET A 184 -6.13 8.45 -2.98
N PHE A 185 -5.48 9.62 -3.06
CA PHE A 185 -5.03 10.39 -1.89
C PHE A 185 -6.03 11.47 -1.44
N PHE A 186 -7.01 11.80 -2.27
CA PHE A 186 -8.07 12.78 -2.01
C PHE A 186 -9.46 12.17 -2.12
#